data_514817da574b89ba0461480c990db2d9
#
_entry.id   514817da574b89ba0461480c990db2d9
#
_cell.length_a   1.000
_cell.length_b   1.000
_cell.length_c   1.000
_cell.angle_alpha   90.00
_cell.angle_beta   90.00
_cell.angle_gamma   90.00
#
_symmetry.space_group_name_H-M   'P 1'
#
loop_
_entity.id
_entity.type
_entity.pdbx_description
1 polymer ?
#
loop_
_entity_poly.entity_id
_entity_poly.type
_entity_poly.pdbx_seq_one_letter_code
_entity_poly.pdbx_strand_id
1 'polypeptide(L)'
;MVDDTSAEACAAGLNYLAQVYHDGVQVTYPLYSEEEIAAMPSRAHAELYYCPAEQPGAKFAIVLSGNSLYYSGELRGGVSTAWELHEQGYAVFSLRYRIGWEAGDDAPLEDLARAIRFVMDNADTFGVSTEDYALLGYSSGGQLAGVFGNEEKGWGRYGVPKPGVLLLAYPINNFFEAKPAYHLLMDTDRLERRYYSYTVSKLVTPDYPPTFLWYGRNDLMLKAFVYPLQGPTLAKALEASGVPNRVEVYDNAKHGIGIGVGTDAEDWVERAAEFWQSVSE
;
A
#
# COMPACT_ATOMS: atom_id res chain seq x y z
N MET A 1 -13.24 9.10 -15.20
CA MET A 1 -12.37 9.08 -16.38
C MET A 1 -10.98 8.66 -15.89
N VAL A 2 -10.46 7.58 -16.43
CA VAL A 2 -9.04 7.23 -16.28
C VAL A 2 -8.32 8.28 -17.12
N ASP A 3 -7.35 8.97 -16.54
CA ASP A 3 -6.51 9.90 -17.28
C ASP A 3 -5.76 9.09 -18.35
N ASP A 4 -5.66 9.57 -19.59
CA ASP A 4 -5.10 8.81 -20.71
C ASP A 4 -3.67 8.31 -20.42
N THR A 5 -2.93 9.04 -19.62
CA THR A 5 -1.54 8.77 -19.25
C THR A 5 -1.39 7.69 -18.16
N SER A 6 -2.29 7.62 -17.18
CA SER A 6 -2.39 6.45 -16.28
C SER A 6 -2.80 5.19 -17.07
N ALA A 7 -3.48 5.34 -18.19
CA ALA A 7 -3.85 4.23 -19.06
C ALA A 7 -2.62 3.67 -19.82
N GLU A 8 -1.67 4.50 -20.20
CA GLU A 8 -0.42 4.05 -20.85
C GLU A 8 0.44 3.19 -19.92
N ALA A 9 0.72 3.64 -18.70
CA ALA A 9 1.47 2.87 -17.72
C ALA A 9 0.73 1.57 -17.32
N CYS A 10 -0.60 1.63 -17.18
CA CYS A 10 -1.40 0.43 -16.92
C CYS A 10 -1.34 -0.55 -18.09
N ALA A 11 -1.42 -0.08 -19.34
CA ALA A 11 -1.32 -0.92 -20.52
C ALA A 11 0.08 -1.53 -20.67
N ALA A 12 1.14 -0.76 -20.41
CA ALA A 12 2.51 -1.26 -20.42
C ALA A 12 2.71 -2.37 -19.38
N GLY A 13 2.28 -2.14 -18.14
CA GLY A 13 2.34 -3.13 -17.06
C GLY A 13 1.54 -4.40 -17.36
N LEU A 14 0.32 -4.28 -17.90
CA LEU A 14 -0.49 -5.45 -18.30
C LEU A 14 0.16 -6.23 -19.45
N ASN A 15 0.72 -5.55 -20.45
CA ASN A 15 1.43 -6.19 -21.56
C ASN A 15 2.67 -6.93 -21.06
N TYR A 16 3.43 -6.31 -20.15
CA TYR A 16 4.58 -6.95 -19.52
C TYR A 16 4.18 -8.22 -18.75
N LEU A 17 3.16 -8.12 -17.88
CA LEU A 17 2.65 -9.27 -17.13
C LEU A 17 2.12 -10.39 -18.05
N ALA A 18 1.49 -10.04 -19.16
CA ALA A 18 1.05 -11.00 -20.16
C ALA A 18 2.24 -11.71 -20.82
N GLN A 19 3.30 -10.97 -21.16
CA GLN A 19 4.52 -11.53 -21.71
C GLN A 19 5.20 -12.48 -20.72
N VAL A 20 5.40 -12.03 -19.49
CA VAL A 20 5.98 -12.82 -18.39
C VAL A 20 5.20 -14.12 -18.17
N TYR A 21 3.87 -14.06 -18.20
CA TYR A 21 3.01 -15.23 -18.08
C TYR A 21 3.18 -16.19 -19.28
N HIS A 22 3.27 -15.67 -20.50
CA HIS A 22 3.53 -16.48 -21.71
C HIS A 22 4.91 -17.13 -21.68
N ASP A 23 5.88 -16.51 -21.03
CA ASP A 23 7.23 -17.06 -20.83
C ASP A 23 7.29 -18.12 -19.71
N GLY A 24 6.13 -18.44 -19.12
CA GLY A 24 5.97 -19.52 -18.13
C GLY A 24 6.15 -19.11 -16.68
N VAL A 25 6.26 -17.81 -16.39
CA VAL A 25 6.31 -17.30 -15.00
C VAL A 25 4.89 -17.18 -14.46
N GLN A 26 4.66 -17.74 -13.29
CA GLN A 26 3.40 -17.54 -12.58
C GLN A 26 3.32 -16.09 -12.08
N VAL A 27 2.21 -15.40 -12.39
CA VAL A 27 2.01 -13.99 -12.03
C VAL A 27 0.96 -13.78 -10.94
N THR A 28 0.23 -14.84 -10.54
CA THR A 28 -0.79 -14.76 -9.49
C THR A 28 -0.58 -15.86 -8.46
N TYR A 29 -0.67 -15.52 -7.18
CA TYR A 29 -0.43 -16.42 -6.07
C TYR A 29 -1.52 -16.27 -5.01
N PRO A 30 -2.40 -17.28 -4.82
CA PRO A 30 -3.32 -17.30 -3.70
C PRO A 30 -2.54 -17.38 -2.39
N LEU A 31 -2.95 -16.61 -1.38
CA LEU A 31 -2.25 -16.57 -0.09
C LEU A 31 -2.70 -17.67 0.87
N TYR A 32 -3.84 -18.29 0.62
CA TYR A 32 -4.42 -19.30 1.50
C TYR A 32 -4.64 -20.61 0.75
N SER A 33 -4.49 -21.72 1.46
CA SER A 33 -4.76 -23.05 0.91
C SER A 33 -6.26 -23.27 0.68
N GLU A 34 -6.61 -24.28 -0.12
CA GLU A 34 -8.01 -24.66 -0.35
C GLU A 34 -8.73 -25.04 0.97
N GLU A 35 -8.03 -25.67 1.92
CA GLU A 35 -8.57 -26.01 3.23
C GLU A 35 -8.86 -24.75 4.07
N GLU A 36 -7.93 -23.77 4.08
CA GLU A 36 -8.11 -22.48 4.75
C GLU A 36 -9.25 -21.65 4.15
N ILE A 37 -9.41 -21.71 2.82
CA ILE A 37 -10.52 -21.07 2.10
C ILE A 37 -11.83 -21.76 2.40
N ALA A 38 -11.86 -23.10 2.45
CA ALA A 38 -13.06 -23.84 2.83
C ALA A 38 -13.51 -23.52 4.26
N ALA A 39 -12.56 -23.32 5.18
CA ALA A 39 -12.85 -22.91 6.57
C ALA A 39 -13.33 -21.45 6.68
N MET A 40 -12.83 -20.55 5.81
CA MET A 40 -13.18 -19.13 5.77
C MET A 40 -13.20 -18.63 4.31
N PRO A 41 -14.36 -18.65 3.63
CA PRO A 41 -14.45 -18.34 2.20
C PRO A 41 -13.91 -16.97 1.78
N SER A 42 -13.94 -15.96 2.67
CA SER A 42 -13.38 -14.64 2.39
C SER A 42 -11.87 -14.65 2.11
N ARG A 43 -11.15 -15.67 2.55
CA ARG A 43 -9.72 -15.85 2.27
C ARG A 43 -9.40 -16.07 0.79
N ALA A 44 -10.37 -16.46 -0.02
CA ALA A 44 -10.22 -16.53 -1.48
C ALA A 44 -9.97 -15.16 -2.13
N HIS A 45 -10.23 -14.07 -1.42
CA HIS A 45 -10.03 -12.71 -1.91
C HIS A 45 -8.64 -12.14 -1.61
N ALA A 46 -7.79 -12.90 -0.91
CA ALA A 46 -6.41 -12.49 -0.64
C ALA A 46 -5.44 -13.18 -1.61
N GLU A 47 -4.84 -12.37 -2.48
CA GLU A 47 -4.01 -12.84 -3.60
C GLU A 47 -2.89 -11.85 -3.90
N LEU A 48 -1.73 -12.33 -4.32
CA LEU A 48 -0.62 -11.54 -4.83
C LEU A 48 -0.56 -11.56 -6.35
N TYR A 49 -0.30 -10.40 -6.94
CA TYR A 49 0.06 -10.24 -8.35
C TYR A 49 1.53 -9.86 -8.43
N TYR A 50 2.32 -10.70 -9.06
CA TYR A 50 3.77 -10.57 -9.13
C TYR A 50 4.21 -9.93 -10.44
N CYS A 51 4.98 -8.87 -10.34
CA CYS A 51 5.71 -8.23 -11.42
C CYS A 51 7.21 -8.43 -11.14
N PRO A 52 7.90 -9.35 -11.85
CA PRO A 52 9.30 -9.66 -11.60
C PRO A 52 10.21 -8.48 -11.96
N ALA A 53 11.33 -8.35 -11.25
CA ALA A 53 12.43 -7.49 -11.70
C ALA A 53 13.22 -8.16 -12.81
N GLU A 54 13.94 -7.35 -13.60
CA GLU A 54 14.83 -7.88 -14.65
C GLU A 54 16.09 -8.55 -14.10
N GLN A 55 16.56 -8.08 -12.94
CA GLN A 55 17.81 -8.54 -12.35
C GLN A 55 17.55 -9.33 -11.06
N PRO A 56 18.25 -10.46 -10.86
CA PRO A 56 18.14 -11.20 -9.61
C PRO A 56 18.74 -10.42 -8.43
N GLY A 57 18.19 -10.65 -7.23
CA GLY A 57 18.60 -9.97 -6.01
C GLY A 57 18.01 -8.57 -5.87
N ALA A 58 17.06 -8.18 -6.71
CA ALA A 58 16.36 -6.92 -6.61
C ALA A 58 15.61 -6.80 -5.27
N LYS A 59 15.54 -5.59 -4.70
CA LYS A 59 14.61 -5.31 -3.62
C LYS A 59 13.18 -5.42 -4.11
N PHE A 60 12.23 -5.65 -3.20
CA PHE A 60 10.83 -5.74 -3.59
C PHE A 60 9.93 -4.78 -2.83
N ALA A 61 8.84 -4.40 -3.46
CA ALA A 61 7.77 -3.63 -2.84
C ALA A 61 6.48 -4.46 -2.79
N ILE A 62 5.71 -4.32 -1.69
CA ILE A 62 4.32 -4.75 -1.66
C ILE A 62 3.44 -3.51 -1.83
N VAL A 63 2.63 -3.50 -2.88
CA VAL A 63 1.71 -2.40 -3.21
C VAL A 63 0.32 -2.70 -2.67
N LEU A 64 -0.22 -1.77 -1.89
CA LEU A 64 -1.52 -1.82 -1.24
C LEU A 64 -2.42 -0.75 -1.85
N SER A 65 -3.27 -1.15 -2.77
CA SER A 65 -4.17 -0.23 -3.45
C SER A 65 -5.23 0.34 -2.51
N GLY A 66 -5.63 1.58 -2.77
CA GLY A 66 -6.80 2.17 -2.15
C GLY A 66 -8.07 1.47 -2.65
N ASN A 67 -9.05 1.27 -1.79
CA ASN A 67 -10.23 0.48 -2.10
C ASN A 67 -11.55 1.16 -1.71
N SER A 68 -11.51 2.42 -1.28
CA SER A 68 -12.70 3.11 -0.72
C SER A 68 -13.52 2.20 0.21
N LEU A 69 -12.90 1.17 0.78
CA LEU A 69 -13.41 0.14 1.68
C LEU A 69 -14.30 -0.94 1.02
N TYR A 70 -14.71 -0.78 -0.24
CA TYR A 70 -15.70 -1.65 -0.90
C TYR A 70 -15.33 -2.15 -2.29
N TYR A 71 -14.34 -1.57 -2.96
CA TYR A 71 -13.87 -2.03 -4.26
C TYR A 71 -12.34 -1.96 -4.33
N SER A 72 -11.78 -2.78 -5.17
CA SER A 72 -10.36 -2.92 -5.35
C SER A 72 -9.81 -1.99 -6.42
N GLY A 73 -8.74 -1.28 -6.10
CA GLY A 73 -8.10 -0.31 -6.99
C GLY A 73 -6.86 -0.84 -7.72
N GLU A 74 -6.71 -2.18 -7.84
CA GLU A 74 -5.48 -2.81 -8.35
C GLU A 74 -5.10 -2.32 -9.74
N LEU A 75 -6.04 -2.14 -10.66
CA LEU A 75 -5.72 -1.68 -12.00
C LEU A 75 -5.20 -0.24 -12.02
N ARG A 76 -5.74 0.62 -11.16
CA ARG A 76 -5.39 2.05 -11.16
C ARG A 76 -4.14 2.36 -10.32
N GLY A 77 -4.01 1.72 -9.16
CA GLY A 77 -2.88 1.94 -8.24
C GLY A 77 -1.85 0.81 -8.29
N GLY A 78 -2.30 -0.45 -8.40
CA GLY A 78 -1.43 -1.62 -8.37
C GLY A 78 -0.58 -1.79 -9.63
N VAL A 79 -1.22 -1.96 -10.79
CA VAL A 79 -0.51 -2.28 -12.04
C VAL A 79 0.37 -1.13 -12.53
N SER A 80 -0.16 0.11 -12.55
CA SER A 80 0.63 1.26 -13.00
C SER A 80 1.85 1.50 -12.11
N THR A 81 1.68 1.38 -10.78
CA THR A 81 2.78 1.53 -9.83
C THR A 81 3.78 0.38 -9.94
N ALA A 82 3.28 -0.84 -10.16
CA ALA A 82 4.16 -1.99 -10.35
C ALA A 82 5.04 -1.80 -11.58
N TRP A 83 4.48 -1.24 -12.66
CA TRP A 83 5.24 -0.90 -13.86
C TRP A 83 6.30 0.17 -13.58
N GLU A 84 5.93 1.29 -12.95
CA GLU A 84 6.86 2.37 -12.61
C GLU A 84 8.03 1.90 -11.72
N LEU A 85 7.78 1.05 -10.75
CA LEU A 85 8.83 0.48 -9.89
C LEU A 85 9.65 -0.58 -10.62
N HIS A 86 9.03 -1.37 -11.51
CA HIS A 86 9.73 -2.34 -12.34
C HIS A 86 10.76 -1.66 -13.26
N GLU A 87 10.39 -0.56 -13.93
CA GLU A 87 11.30 0.26 -14.77
C GLU A 87 12.51 0.78 -13.97
N GLN A 88 12.38 0.89 -12.65
CA GLN A 88 13.45 1.28 -11.74
C GLN A 88 14.22 0.09 -11.15
N GLY A 89 13.92 -1.14 -11.60
CA GLY A 89 14.64 -2.35 -11.23
C GLY A 89 14.12 -3.07 -9.99
N TYR A 90 12.95 -2.72 -9.47
CA TYR A 90 12.34 -3.40 -8.32
C TYR A 90 11.41 -4.54 -8.75
N ALA A 91 11.35 -5.60 -7.94
CA ALA A 91 10.28 -6.57 -8.02
C ALA A 91 9.06 -6.04 -7.28
N VAL A 92 7.86 -6.28 -7.78
CA VAL A 92 6.64 -5.74 -7.18
C VAL A 92 5.59 -6.82 -6.97
N PHE A 93 4.99 -6.81 -5.79
CA PHE A 93 3.87 -7.66 -5.42
C PHE A 93 2.67 -6.78 -5.08
N SER A 94 1.69 -6.70 -5.98
CA SER A 94 0.42 -6.03 -5.67
C SER A 94 -0.45 -6.95 -4.86
N LEU A 95 -0.81 -6.55 -3.64
CA LEU A 95 -1.65 -7.34 -2.75
C LEU A 95 -3.11 -6.94 -2.88
N ARG A 96 -3.92 -7.88 -3.34
CA ARG A 96 -5.35 -7.88 -3.12
C ARG A 96 -5.62 -8.44 -1.73
N TYR A 97 -6.23 -7.66 -0.86
CA TYR A 97 -6.52 -8.03 0.52
C TYR A 97 -8.01 -7.94 0.83
N ARG A 98 -8.48 -8.60 1.87
CA ARG A 98 -9.89 -8.59 2.27
C ARG A 98 -10.35 -7.17 2.63
N ILE A 99 -11.49 -6.75 2.10
CA ILE A 99 -12.05 -5.40 2.24
C ILE A 99 -13.53 -5.44 2.67
N GLY A 100 -14.10 -4.30 2.98
CA GLY A 100 -15.52 -4.17 3.34
C GLY A 100 -15.90 -5.05 4.54
N TRP A 101 -16.92 -5.85 4.39
CA TRP A 101 -17.41 -6.75 5.43
C TRP A 101 -16.42 -7.85 5.83
N GLU A 102 -15.49 -8.19 4.94
CA GLU A 102 -14.47 -9.23 5.13
C GLU A 102 -13.23 -8.73 5.87
N ALA A 103 -13.12 -7.41 6.06
CA ALA A 103 -11.99 -6.78 6.75
C ALA A 103 -12.10 -6.84 8.29
N GLY A 104 -13.02 -7.66 8.83
CA GLY A 104 -13.18 -7.83 10.28
C GLY A 104 -11.96 -8.43 10.96
N ASP A 105 -11.83 -8.19 12.27
CA ASP A 105 -10.79 -8.77 13.13
C ASP A 105 -9.34 -8.60 12.59
N ASP A 106 -9.06 -7.43 12.02
CA ASP A 106 -7.76 -7.07 11.41
C ASP A 106 -7.35 -7.97 10.23
N ALA A 107 -8.30 -8.61 9.55
CA ALA A 107 -8.03 -9.50 8.42
C ALA A 107 -7.08 -8.92 7.35
N PRO A 108 -7.14 -7.64 6.96
CA PRO A 108 -6.17 -7.06 6.03
C PRO A 108 -4.72 -7.03 6.56
N LEU A 109 -4.54 -6.87 7.88
CA LEU A 109 -3.21 -6.95 8.49
C LEU A 109 -2.68 -8.39 8.47
N GLU A 110 -3.55 -9.39 8.69
CA GLU A 110 -3.22 -10.81 8.54
C GLU A 110 -2.82 -11.13 7.08
N ASP A 111 -3.59 -10.65 6.10
CA ASP A 111 -3.32 -10.86 4.69
C ASP A 111 -1.97 -10.25 4.29
N LEU A 112 -1.68 -9.02 4.74
CA LEU A 112 -0.40 -8.36 4.49
C LEU A 112 0.77 -9.11 5.13
N ALA A 113 0.64 -9.52 6.38
CA ALA A 113 1.66 -10.31 7.07
C ALA A 113 1.93 -11.64 6.36
N ARG A 114 0.86 -12.27 5.87
CA ARG A 114 0.97 -13.52 5.11
C ARG A 114 1.64 -13.31 3.75
N ALA A 115 1.32 -12.21 3.07
CA ALA A 115 1.98 -11.82 1.84
C ALA A 115 3.49 -11.62 2.02
N ILE A 116 3.88 -10.87 3.05
CA ILE A 116 5.29 -10.64 3.38
C ILE A 116 6.00 -11.97 3.63
N ARG A 117 5.43 -12.81 4.48
CA ARG A 117 6.01 -14.12 4.80
C ARG A 117 6.13 -15.00 3.56
N PHE A 118 5.08 -15.03 2.72
CA PHE A 118 5.10 -15.79 1.47
C PHE A 118 6.22 -15.35 0.54
N VAL A 119 6.43 -14.04 0.36
CA VAL A 119 7.52 -13.53 -0.48
C VAL A 119 8.88 -13.86 0.13
N MET A 120 9.06 -13.66 1.44
CA MET A 120 10.31 -13.97 2.15
C MET A 120 10.68 -15.46 2.06
N ASP A 121 9.71 -16.36 2.28
CA ASP A 121 9.92 -17.81 2.25
C ASP A 121 10.22 -18.33 0.83
N ASN A 122 9.86 -17.57 -0.19
CA ASN A 122 10.08 -17.91 -1.60
C ASN A 122 11.05 -16.93 -2.31
N ALA A 123 11.87 -16.19 -1.55
CA ALA A 123 12.74 -15.15 -2.10
C ALA A 123 13.69 -15.66 -3.20
N ASP A 124 14.26 -16.85 -3.03
CA ASP A 124 15.11 -17.50 -4.04
C ASP A 124 14.34 -17.77 -5.35
N THR A 125 13.09 -18.21 -5.25
CA THR A 125 12.23 -18.48 -6.41
C THR A 125 11.87 -17.20 -7.16
N PHE A 126 11.62 -16.11 -6.42
CA PHE A 126 11.32 -14.80 -6.98
C PHE A 126 12.58 -14.02 -7.39
N GLY A 127 13.76 -14.49 -7.00
CA GLY A 127 15.02 -13.79 -7.26
C GLY A 127 15.10 -12.44 -6.55
N VAL A 128 14.51 -12.30 -5.35
CA VAL A 128 14.45 -11.02 -4.62
C VAL A 128 15.30 -11.03 -3.36
N SER A 129 15.76 -9.84 -2.94
CA SER A 129 16.39 -9.64 -1.64
C SER A 129 15.33 -9.65 -0.54
N THR A 130 15.64 -10.25 0.61
CA THR A 130 14.81 -10.22 1.82
C THR A 130 15.05 -9.00 2.70
N GLU A 131 16.01 -8.16 2.35
CA GLU A 131 16.38 -6.97 3.10
C GLU A 131 15.66 -5.74 2.57
N ASP A 132 15.31 -4.83 3.46
CA ASP A 132 14.82 -3.47 3.15
C ASP A 132 13.62 -3.41 2.18
N TYR A 133 12.67 -4.34 2.29
CA TYR A 133 11.48 -4.29 1.45
C TYR A 133 10.61 -3.05 1.75
N ALA A 134 9.89 -2.58 0.72
CA ALA A 134 8.98 -1.46 0.85
C ALA A 134 7.52 -1.89 1.01
N LEU A 135 6.75 -1.12 1.79
CA LEU A 135 5.29 -1.12 1.71
C LEU A 135 4.85 0.18 1.06
N LEU A 136 4.22 0.09 -0.11
CA LEU A 136 3.64 1.23 -0.80
C LEU A 136 2.13 1.19 -0.66
N GLY A 137 1.52 2.26 -0.15
CA GLY A 137 0.08 2.28 0.09
C GLY A 137 -0.60 3.55 -0.34
N TYR A 138 -1.76 3.40 -0.99
CA TYR A 138 -2.64 4.47 -1.44
C TYR A 138 -3.87 4.59 -0.53
N SER A 139 -4.24 5.79 -0.11
CA SER A 139 -5.51 6.03 0.58
C SER A 139 -5.72 5.08 1.79
N SER A 140 -6.73 4.22 1.77
CA SER A 140 -6.95 3.17 2.78
C SER A 140 -5.84 2.11 2.81
N GLY A 141 -5.23 1.78 1.67
CA GLY A 141 -4.01 0.95 1.61
C GLY A 141 -2.81 1.64 2.25
N GLY A 142 -2.74 2.97 2.15
CA GLY A 142 -1.77 3.78 2.89
C GLY A 142 -1.99 3.76 4.41
N GLN A 143 -3.25 3.69 4.86
CA GLN A 143 -3.55 3.45 6.27
C GLN A 143 -3.10 2.06 6.71
N LEU A 144 -3.38 1.03 5.90
CA LEU A 144 -2.97 -0.34 6.18
C LEU A 144 -1.44 -0.44 6.32
N ALA A 145 -0.68 0.11 5.35
CA ALA A 145 0.78 0.18 5.43
C ALA A 145 1.26 0.94 6.67
N GLY A 146 0.62 2.09 6.95
CA GLY A 146 0.95 2.91 8.10
C GLY A 146 0.68 2.22 9.44
N VAL A 147 -0.42 1.50 9.59
CA VAL A 147 -0.68 0.68 10.79
C VAL A 147 0.34 -0.45 10.89
N PHE A 148 0.66 -1.09 9.77
CA PHE A 148 1.61 -2.19 9.73
C PHE A 148 3.05 -1.77 10.07
N GLY A 149 3.41 -0.52 9.84
CA GLY A 149 4.70 0.07 10.25
C GLY A 149 4.94 0.10 11.75
N ASN A 150 3.90 -0.01 12.57
CA ASN A 150 4.02 -0.07 14.03
C ASN A 150 4.32 -1.49 14.49
N GLU A 151 5.26 -1.66 15.43
CA GLU A 151 5.66 -2.97 15.93
C GLU A 151 4.51 -3.72 16.59
N GLU A 152 3.78 -3.07 17.52
CA GLU A 152 2.74 -3.72 18.33
C GLU A 152 1.47 -4.04 17.52
N LYS A 153 1.17 -3.29 16.46
CA LYS A 153 -0.04 -3.46 15.64
C LYS A 153 0.22 -4.16 14.32
N GLY A 154 1.47 -4.09 13.82
CA GLY A 154 1.88 -4.58 12.52
C GLY A 154 2.99 -5.62 12.59
N TRP A 155 4.15 -5.32 12.03
CA TRP A 155 5.21 -6.28 11.73
C TRP A 155 5.62 -7.16 12.94
N GLY A 156 5.80 -6.59 14.12
CA GLY A 156 6.18 -7.35 15.32
C GLY A 156 5.06 -8.26 15.81
N ARG A 157 3.81 -7.77 15.82
CA ARG A 157 2.63 -8.58 16.20
C ARG A 157 2.49 -9.84 15.35
N TYR A 158 2.80 -9.73 14.07
CA TYR A 158 2.67 -10.84 13.12
C TYR A 158 3.98 -11.62 12.92
N GLY A 159 5.07 -11.23 13.57
CA GLY A 159 6.34 -11.95 13.53
C GLY A 159 6.98 -11.97 12.13
N VAL A 160 6.87 -10.87 11.40
CA VAL A 160 7.55 -10.65 10.12
C VAL A 160 8.60 -9.55 10.27
N PRO A 161 9.60 -9.47 9.37
CA PRO A 161 10.60 -8.40 9.42
C PRO A 161 9.97 -7.01 9.34
N LYS A 162 10.60 -6.03 9.99
CA LYS A 162 10.21 -4.62 9.85
C LYS A 162 10.40 -4.16 8.40
N PRO A 163 9.44 -3.43 7.80
CA PRO A 163 9.66 -2.81 6.49
C PRO A 163 10.86 -1.87 6.51
N GLY A 164 11.68 -1.89 5.46
CA GLY A 164 12.77 -0.94 5.29
C GLY A 164 12.27 0.48 5.07
N VAL A 165 11.12 0.63 4.41
CA VAL A 165 10.51 1.94 4.12
C VAL A 165 8.99 1.83 3.94
N LEU A 166 8.28 2.92 4.27
CA LEU A 166 6.88 3.13 3.89
C LEU A 166 6.79 4.22 2.83
N LEU A 167 6.07 3.94 1.73
CA LEU A 167 5.81 4.86 0.64
C LEU A 167 4.30 5.16 0.61
N LEU A 168 3.88 6.29 1.18
CA LEU A 168 2.48 6.59 1.47
C LEU A 168 1.93 7.69 0.57
N ALA A 169 1.01 7.33 -0.31
CA ALA A 169 0.35 8.25 -1.22
C ALA A 169 -1.04 8.64 -0.69
N TYR A 170 -1.24 9.92 -0.38
CA TYR A 170 -2.50 10.45 0.18
C TYR A 170 -3.18 9.50 1.19
N PRO A 171 -2.43 8.98 2.20
CA PRO A 171 -2.95 7.97 3.09
C PRO A 171 -4.10 8.49 3.96
N ILE A 172 -4.99 7.60 4.36
CA ILE A 172 -5.90 7.88 5.46
C ILE A 172 -5.13 7.71 6.77
N ASN A 173 -5.11 8.75 7.58
CA ASN A 173 -4.52 8.69 8.92
C ASN A 173 -5.52 8.18 9.95
N ASN A 174 -6.80 8.58 9.81
CA ASN A 174 -7.84 8.28 10.77
C ASN A 174 -9.24 8.33 10.12
N PHE A 175 -10.01 7.25 10.24
CA PHE A 175 -11.41 7.21 9.80
C PHE A 175 -12.41 7.68 10.89
N PHE A 176 -12.03 7.68 12.17
CA PHE A 176 -12.94 8.05 13.27
C PHE A 176 -13.36 9.51 13.26
N GLU A 177 -12.54 10.38 12.69
CA GLU A 177 -12.89 11.79 12.54
C GLU A 177 -13.72 12.05 11.27
N ALA A 178 -14.24 10.98 10.66
CA ALA A 178 -15.15 11.08 9.53
C ALA A 178 -16.46 11.76 9.94
N LYS A 179 -17.11 12.44 8.98
CA LYS A 179 -18.39 13.09 9.22
C LYS A 179 -19.47 12.06 9.60
N PRO A 180 -20.49 12.44 10.38
CA PRO A 180 -21.53 11.52 10.86
C PRO A 180 -22.18 10.65 9.76
N ALA A 181 -22.34 11.19 8.55
CA ALA A 181 -22.87 10.44 7.41
C ALA A 181 -21.99 9.24 7.02
N TYR A 182 -20.69 9.37 7.22
CA TYR A 182 -19.74 8.29 6.93
C TYR A 182 -19.82 7.19 7.99
N HIS A 183 -19.99 7.57 9.25
CA HIS A 183 -20.23 6.61 10.34
C HIS A 183 -21.50 5.78 10.12
N LEU A 184 -22.54 6.40 9.60
CA LEU A 184 -23.79 5.71 9.28
C LEU A 184 -23.63 4.71 8.12
N LEU A 185 -22.84 5.07 7.09
CA LEU A 185 -22.56 4.21 5.95
C LEU A 185 -21.62 3.04 6.28
N MET A 186 -20.73 3.23 7.26
CA MET A 186 -19.64 2.29 7.56
C MET A 186 -19.96 1.32 8.70
N ASP A 187 -21.13 1.40 9.32
CA ASP A 187 -21.50 0.57 10.48
C ASP A 187 -20.40 0.59 11.57
N THR A 188 -20.37 1.65 12.37
CA THR A 188 -19.29 1.94 13.33
C THR A 188 -19.03 0.83 14.34
N ASP A 189 -20.05 0.05 14.71
CA ASP A 189 -19.89 -1.09 15.64
C ASP A 189 -18.98 -2.18 15.10
N ARG A 190 -18.82 -2.23 13.78
CA ARG A 190 -17.91 -3.16 13.09
C ARG A 190 -16.54 -2.55 12.78
N LEU A 191 -16.38 -1.22 12.86
CA LEU A 191 -15.09 -0.55 12.67
C LEU A 191 -14.16 -0.69 13.88
N GLU A 192 -14.68 -0.89 15.08
CA GLU A 192 -13.90 -0.98 16.31
C GLU A 192 -12.88 -2.14 16.33
N ARG A 193 -13.08 -3.17 15.50
CA ARG A 193 -12.22 -4.35 15.40
C ARG A 193 -11.44 -4.43 14.10
N ARG A 194 -11.19 -3.30 13.45
CA ARG A 194 -10.52 -3.26 12.14
C ARG A 194 -9.34 -2.30 12.18
N TYR A 195 -8.36 -2.54 11.32
CA TYR A 195 -7.25 -1.60 11.15
C TYR A 195 -7.72 -0.17 10.85
N TYR A 196 -8.91 0.02 10.29
CA TYR A 196 -9.55 1.31 10.09
C TYR A 196 -9.79 2.10 11.39
N SER A 197 -9.89 1.43 12.52
CA SER A 197 -10.05 2.07 13.83
C SER A 197 -8.75 2.68 14.34
N TYR A 198 -7.62 2.31 13.77
CA TYR A 198 -6.33 2.82 14.20
C TYR A 198 -6.05 4.19 13.59
N THR A 199 -5.50 5.08 14.40
CA THR A 199 -4.98 6.37 13.95
C THR A 199 -3.49 6.24 13.71
N VAL A 200 -3.06 6.27 12.45
CA VAL A 200 -1.65 6.02 12.07
C VAL A 200 -0.69 6.94 12.82
N SER A 201 -0.98 8.24 12.88
CA SER A 201 -0.14 9.22 13.58
C SER A 201 0.05 8.97 15.07
N LYS A 202 -0.84 8.19 15.72
CA LYS A 202 -0.69 7.76 17.12
C LYS A 202 0.15 6.50 17.28
N LEU A 203 0.46 5.83 16.17
CA LEU A 203 1.26 4.61 16.12
C LEU A 203 2.70 4.87 15.70
N VAL A 204 3.02 6.11 15.32
CA VAL A 204 4.38 6.52 14.97
C VAL A 204 5.24 6.57 16.23
N THR A 205 6.31 5.78 16.24
CA THR A 205 7.31 5.70 17.32
C THR A 205 8.70 6.02 16.76
N PRO A 206 9.74 6.24 17.58
CA PRO A 206 11.11 6.41 17.06
C PRO A 206 11.63 5.24 16.21
N ASP A 207 11.10 4.02 16.42
CA ASP A 207 11.46 2.82 15.65
C ASP A 207 10.57 2.60 14.41
N TYR A 208 9.70 3.56 14.10
CA TYR A 208 8.86 3.48 12.91
C TYR A 208 9.70 3.50 11.64
N PRO A 209 9.31 2.78 10.58
CA PRO A 209 10.09 2.75 9.33
C PRO A 209 10.26 4.15 8.73
N PRO A 210 11.41 4.45 8.09
CA PRO A 210 11.54 5.63 7.25
C PRO A 210 10.33 5.79 6.33
N THR A 211 9.83 7.01 6.15
CA THR A 211 8.55 7.21 5.48
C THR A 211 8.60 8.32 4.44
N PHE A 212 8.35 7.96 3.17
CA PHE A 212 7.95 8.91 2.14
C PHE A 212 6.44 9.13 2.22
N LEU A 213 6.03 10.37 2.32
CA LEU A 213 4.61 10.74 2.45
C LEU A 213 4.29 11.84 1.46
N TRP A 214 3.23 11.66 0.67
CA TRP A 214 2.68 12.80 -0.06
C TRP A 214 1.16 12.92 0.07
N TYR A 215 0.65 14.13 -0.09
CA TYR A 215 -0.78 14.42 -0.09
C TYR A 215 -1.11 15.70 -0.87
N GLY A 216 -2.32 15.77 -1.41
CA GLY A 216 -2.84 16.95 -2.07
C GLY A 216 -3.33 17.98 -1.05
N ARG A 217 -2.86 19.26 -1.15
CA ARG A 217 -3.33 20.36 -0.31
C ARG A 217 -4.83 20.61 -0.45
N ASN A 218 -5.34 20.38 -1.64
CA ASN A 218 -6.72 20.63 -2.01
C ASN A 218 -7.52 19.33 -2.25
N ASP A 219 -7.19 18.25 -1.56
CA ASP A 219 -7.93 17.01 -1.64
C ASP A 219 -9.38 17.18 -1.19
N LEU A 220 -10.27 17.32 -2.18
CA LEU A 220 -11.69 17.57 -1.93
C LEU A 220 -12.41 16.35 -1.33
N MET A 221 -11.93 15.14 -1.64
CA MET A 221 -12.52 13.91 -1.07
C MET A 221 -12.28 13.88 0.44
N LEU A 222 -11.05 14.14 0.88
CA LEU A 222 -10.73 14.22 2.31
C LEU A 222 -11.49 15.36 2.99
N LYS A 223 -11.59 16.53 2.33
CA LYS A 223 -12.35 17.67 2.86
C LYS A 223 -13.84 17.40 2.96
N ALA A 224 -14.41 16.62 2.06
CA ALA A 224 -15.85 16.36 1.99
C ALA A 224 -16.29 15.22 2.93
N PHE A 225 -15.56 14.13 3.00
CA PHE A 225 -16.00 12.88 3.64
C PHE A 225 -15.25 12.52 4.90
N VAL A 226 -13.99 12.93 5.02
CA VAL A 226 -13.12 12.60 6.14
C VAL A 226 -12.62 13.91 6.78
N TYR A 227 -11.57 13.85 7.55
CA TYR A 227 -10.92 15.00 8.14
C TYR A 227 -9.82 15.54 7.22
N PRO A 228 -9.78 16.86 6.93
CA PRO A 228 -8.88 17.41 5.92
C PRO A 228 -7.39 17.43 6.29
N LEU A 229 -7.05 17.19 7.56
CA LEU A 229 -5.67 17.24 8.04
C LEU A 229 -5.01 15.85 8.13
N GLN A 230 -5.46 14.88 7.35
CA GLN A 230 -4.92 13.51 7.34
C GLN A 230 -3.39 13.50 7.12
N GLY A 231 -2.94 14.03 6.01
CA GLY A 231 -1.51 14.12 5.68
C GLY A 231 -0.71 15.01 6.63
N PRO A 232 -1.13 16.26 6.89
CA PRO A 232 -0.42 17.14 7.83
C PRO A 232 -0.27 16.56 9.24
N THR A 233 -1.26 15.84 9.74
CA THR A 233 -1.20 15.23 11.08
C THR A 233 -0.19 14.09 11.11
N LEU A 234 -0.14 13.26 10.06
CA LEU A 234 0.84 12.19 9.96
C LEU A 234 2.26 12.74 9.80
N ALA A 235 2.45 13.74 8.93
CA ALA A 235 3.74 14.40 8.72
C ALA A 235 4.32 14.94 10.04
N LYS A 236 3.48 15.64 10.81
CA LYS A 236 3.87 16.17 12.14
C LYS A 236 4.25 15.05 13.12
N ALA A 237 3.59 13.91 13.09
CA ALA A 237 3.90 12.77 13.96
C ALA A 237 5.24 12.15 13.60
N LEU A 238 5.54 11.99 12.30
CA LEU A 238 6.83 11.50 11.82
C LEU A 238 7.99 12.41 12.27
N GLU A 239 7.83 13.73 12.06
CA GLU A 239 8.80 14.73 12.50
C GLU A 239 9.01 14.70 14.01
N ALA A 240 7.93 14.71 14.80
CA ALA A 240 7.97 14.73 16.26
C ALA A 240 8.62 13.47 16.87
N SER A 241 8.55 12.33 16.17
CA SER A 241 9.16 11.06 16.59
C SER A 241 10.58 10.88 16.07
N GLY A 242 11.10 11.83 15.28
CA GLY A 242 12.45 11.74 14.71
C GLY A 242 12.60 10.67 13.63
N VAL A 243 11.51 10.21 13.04
CA VAL A 243 11.53 9.22 11.95
C VAL A 243 12.10 9.86 10.70
N PRO A 244 13.10 9.25 10.01
CA PRO A 244 13.54 9.72 8.70
C PRO A 244 12.36 9.83 7.76
N ASN A 245 12.12 11.02 7.19
CA ASN A 245 10.96 11.20 6.34
C ASN A 245 11.20 12.21 5.22
N ARG A 246 10.47 12.05 4.11
CA ARG A 246 10.33 13.03 3.03
C ARG A 246 8.83 13.27 2.83
N VAL A 247 8.40 14.52 3.01
CA VAL A 247 6.99 14.90 2.86
C VAL A 247 6.85 15.82 1.66
N GLU A 248 5.99 15.44 0.72
CA GLU A 248 5.67 16.24 -0.47
C GLU A 248 4.20 16.67 -0.44
N VAL A 249 3.94 17.93 -0.75
CA VAL A 249 2.59 18.51 -0.73
C VAL A 249 2.30 19.14 -2.09
N TYR A 250 1.28 18.63 -2.76
CA TYR A 250 0.93 19.04 -4.11
C TYR A 250 -0.35 19.89 -4.13
N ASP A 251 -0.37 20.93 -4.95
CA ASP A 251 -1.51 21.85 -5.00
C ASP A 251 -2.63 21.34 -5.91
N ASN A 252 -2.27 20.63 -6.98
CA ASN A 252 -3.20 20.14 -8.02
C ASN A 252 -3.49 18.64 -7.94
N ALA A 253 -2.75 17.90 -7.13
CA ALA A 253 -2.99 16.48 -6.94
C ALA A 253 -4.30 16.24 -6.16
N LYS A 254 -5.18 15.43 -6.74
CA LYS A 254 -6.46 15.04 -6.14
C LYS A 254 -6.33 13.66 -5.50
N HIS A 255 -7.33 13.29 -4.70
CA HIS A 255 -7.40 11.95 -4.17
C HIS A 255 -7.62 10.90 -5.29
N GLY A 256 -6.90 9.79 -5.19
CA GLY A 256 -7.10 8.66 -6.10
C GLY A 256 -6.50 8.81 -7.49
N ILE A 257 -5.52 9.68 -7.67
CA ILE A 257 -4.86 9.89 -8.98
C ILE A 257 -3.78 8.85 -9.31
N GLY A 258 -3.51 7.89 -8.41
CA GLY A 258 -2.50 6.84 -8.67
C GLY A 258 -1.10 7.40 -8.82
N ILE A 259 -0.46 7.17 -9.97
CA ILE A 259 0.91 7.62 -10.26
C ILE A 259 1.02 9.13 -10.57
N GLY A 260 -0.08 9.88 -10.55
CA GLY A 260 -0.06 11.35 -10.57
C GLY A 260 0.16 12.00 -11.92
N VAL A 261 0.15 11.27 -13.03
CA VAL A 261 0.44 11.79 -14.35
C VAL A 261 -0.46 13.00 -14.73
N GLY A 262 0.14 14.02 -15.33
CA GLY A 262 -0.55 15.24 -15.71
C GLY A 262 -0.86 16.19 -14.53
N THR A 263 -0.30 15.92 -13.36
CA THR A 263 -0.43 16.76 -12.16
C THR A 263 0.95 17.18 -11.63
N ASP A 264 0.98 17.99 -10.59
CA ASP A 264 2.22 18.33 -9.87
C ASP A 264 2.79 17.18 -9.02
N ALA A 265 2.07 16.05 -8.97
CA ALA A 265 2.54 14.81 -8.37
C ALA A 265 3.15 13.83 -9.39
N GLU A 266 3.26 14.20 -10.66
CA GLU A 266 3.94 13.38 -11.67
C GLU A 266 5.34 12.99 -11.18
N ASP A 267 5.80 11.78 -11.52
CA ASP A 267 7.09 11.20 -11.09
C ASP A 267 7.28 11.01 -9.56
N TRP A 268 6.20 11.06 -8.77
CA TRP A 268 6.32 10.86 -7.34
C TRP A 268 6.82 9.44 -6.99
N VAL A 269 6.54 8.43 -7.83
CA VAL A 269 7.00 7.05 -7.62
C VAL A 269 8.52 6.98 -7.72
N GLU A 270 9.10 7.67 -8.71
CA GLU A 270 10.56 7.79 -8.87
C GLU A 270 11.19 8.47 -7.64
N ARG A 271 10.64 9.61 -7.22
CA ARG A 271 11.13 10.31 -6.01
C ARG A 271 10.97 9.49 -4.72
N ALA A 272 9.94 8.65 -4.63
CA ALA A 272 9.76 7.73 -3.52
C ALA A 272 10.80 6.60 -3.53
N ALA A 273 11.14 6.09 -4.71
CA ALA A 273 12.20 5.09 -4.88
C ALA A 273 13.59 5.66 -4.57
N GLU A 274 13.87 6.90 -4.98
CA GLU A 274 15.09 7.63 -4.57
C GLU A 274 15.20 7.75 -3.04
N PHE A 275 14.09 8.10 -2.38
CA PHE A 275 14.06 8.16 -0.92
C PHE A 275 14.32 6.78 -0.32
N TRP A 276 13.69 5.73 -0.85
CA TRP A 276 13.92 4.35 -0.40
C TRP A 276 15.40 3.97 -0.50
N GLN A 277 16.06 4.23 -1.63
CA GLN A 277 17.49 4.00 -1.79
C GLN A 277 18.31 4.76 -0.73
N SER A 278 18.01 6.02 -0.50
CA SER A 278 18.76 6.87 0.42
C SER A 278 18.68 6.45 1.89
N VAL A 279 17.65 5.70 2.29
CA VAL A 279 17.47 5.22 3.68
C VAL A 279 17.87 3.77 3.87
N SER A 280 18.24 3.08 2.79
CA SER A 280 18.71 1.69 2.79
C SER A 280 20.26 1.56 2.80
N GLU A 281 20.96 2.67 2.71
CA GLU A 281 22.43 2.76 2.82
C GLU A 281 22.86 2.95 4.28
#